data_a05b1c0d5d251db25dd413a8d78fdd9e
#
_entry.id   a05b1c0d5d251db25dd413a8d78fdd9e
#
_cell.length_a   1.000
_cell.length_b   1.000
_cell.length_c   1.000
_cell.angle_alpha   90.00
_cell.angle_beta   90.00
_cell.angle_gamma   90.00
#
_symmetry.space_group_name_H-M   'P 1'
#
loop_
_entity.id
_entity.type
_entity.pdbx_description
1 polymer ?
#
loop_
_entity_poly.entity_id
_entity_poly.type
_entity_poly.pdbx_seq_one_letter_code
_entity_poly.pdbx_strand_id
1 'polypeptide(L)'
;SDVYKRQDKDLDNPIGMAAGFDKNAEVYNSLFKLGFGFVEVGTVTPVGQYGNPKPRIFRLEEDMALINRLGFNNSGSEKVRSRIISNSPKGLFGINIGPNKDTNNRLEDYLIGFRTFYNLADYLTINISSPNTENLRSFHNEEELSELLSLIEKEKKILKTSVPIAVKIS
;
A
#
# COMPACT_ATOMS: atom_id res chain seq x y z
N SER A 1 -12.83 27.34 -7.53
CA SER A 1 -12.75 25.87 -7.43
C SER A 1 -12.28 25.52 -6.03
N ASP A 2 -12.99 24.60 -5.38
CA ASP A 2 -12.62 24.13 -4.05
C ASP A 2 -11.26 23.43 -4.14
N VAL A 3 -10.34 23.83 -3.27
CA VAL A 3 -9.02 23.19 -3.16
C VAL A 3 -9.09 22.18 -2.02
N TYR A 4 -8.89 20.92 -2.33
CA TYR A 4 -8.79 19.87 -1.33
C TYR A 4 -7.34 19.68 -0.93
N LYS A 5 -7.06 19.73 0.38
CA LYS A 5 -5.71 19.60 0.90
C LYS A 5 -5.59 18.36 1.78
N ARG A 6 -4.49 17.64 1.61
CA ARG A 6 -4.07 16.59 2.51
C ARG A 6 -2.57 16.67 2.74
N GLN A 7 -2.14 16.89 4.00
CA GLN A 7 -0.73 17.00 4.38
C GLN A 7 0.05 17.95 3.44
N ASP A 8 -0.43 19.16 3.28
CA ASP A 8 0.14 20.20 2.40
C ASP A 8 0.16 19.87 0.89
N LYS A 9 -0.52 18.79 0.49
CA LYS A 9 -0.73 18.42 -0.92
C LYS A 9 -2.09 18.93 -1.40
N ASP A 10 -2.09 19.63 -2.53
CA ASP A 10 -3.31 20.03 -3.21
C ASP A 10 -3.84 18.85 -4.04
N LEU A 11 -5.14 18.60 -3.97
CA LEU A 11 -5.83 17.55 -4.71
C LEU A 11 -6.81 18.18 -5.70
N ASP A 12 -6.86 17.67 -6.93
CA ASP A 12 -7.85 18.07 -7.92
C ASP A 12 -9.28 17.73 -7.48
N ASN A 13 -9.43 16.64 -6.71
CA ASN A 13 -10.68 16.27 -6.06
C ASN A 13 -10.41 15.31 -4.88
N PRO A 14 -11.37 15.12 -3.96
CA PRO A 14 -11.19 14.29 -2.77
C PRO A 14 -11.34 12.79 -3.01
N ILE A 15 -11.68 12.35 -4.23
CA ILE A 15 -11.93 10.94 -4.55
C ILE A 15 -10.62 10.31 -5.01
N GLY A 16 -10.18 9.27 -4.32
CA GLY A 16 -8.98 8.50 -4.66
C GLY A 16 -9.27 7.03 -4.90
N MET A 17 -8.38 6.38 -5.64
CA MET A 17 -8.40 4.93 -5.79
C MET A 17 -7.58 4.30 -4.68
N ALA A 18 -8.23 3.49 -3.83
CA ALA A 18 -7.57 2.77 -2.74
C ALA A 18 -6.73 1.59 -3.25
N ALA A 19 -5.74 1.19 -2.45
CA ALA A 19 -4.99 -0.05 -2.68
C ALA A 19 -5.92 -1.27 -2.77
N GLY A 20 -5.53 -2.22 -3.61
CA GLY A 20 -6.30 -3.43 -3.92
C GLY A 20 -6.84 -3.46 -5.34
N PHE A 21 -7.05 -2.32 -5.98
CA PHE A 21 -7.43 -2.23 -7.38
C PHE A 21 -6.21 -2.40 -8.30
N ASP A 22 -5.23 -1.52 -8.19
CA ASP A 22 -3.96 -1.62 -8.93
C ASP A 22 -2.86 -2.18 -8.03
N LYS A 23 -2.84 -3.50 -7.87
CA LYS A 23 -1.92 -4.17 -6.94
C LYS A 23 -0.46 -4.11 -7.36
N ASN A 24 -0.21 -3.97 -8.65
CA ASN A 24 1.10 -4.14 -9.26
C ASN A 24 1.60 -2.88 -9.98
N ALA A 25 0.96 -1.74 -9.76
CA ALA A 25 1.28 -0.49 -10.46
C ALA A 25 1.26 -0.63 -11.99
N GLU A 26 0.14 -1.10 -12.52
CA GLU A 26 -0.04 -1.34 -13.97
C GLU A 26 -0.90 -0.28 -14.64
N VAL A 27 -1.84 0.34 -13.89
CA VAL A 27 -2.86 1.23 -14.47
C VAL A 27 -3.02 2.58 -13.75
N TYR A 28 -2.21 2.91 -12.76
CA TYR A 28 -2.32 4.13 -11.94
C TYR A 28 -2.40 5.43 -12.78
N ASN A 29 -1.60 5.56 -13.86
CA ASN A 29 -1.67 6.73 -14.73
C ASN A 29 -2.98 6.81 -15.54
N SER A 30 -3.61 5.68 -15.83
CA SER A 30 -4.94 5.64 -16.44
C SER A 30 -6.02 6.06 -15.44
N LEU A 31 -5.85 5.73 -14.17
CA LEU A 31 -6.75 6.18 -13.09
C LEU A 31 -6.68 7.70 -12.89
N PHE A 32 -5.49 8.30 -12.94
CA PHE A 32 -5.36 9.77 -12.95
C PHE A 32 -6.09 10.40 -14.14
N LYS A 33 -6.00 9.81 -15.34
CA LYS A 33 -6.75 10.29 -16.52
C LYS A 33 -8.26 10.17 -16.37
N LEU A 34 -8.75 9.23 -15.57
CA LEU A 34 -10.18 9.12 -15.23
C LEU A 34 -10.64 10.15 -14.20
N GLY A 35 -9.71 10.96 -13.65
CA GLY A 35 -10.03 12.06 -12.75
C GLY A 35 -9.87 11.77 -11.26
N PHE A 36 -9.26 10.64 -10.86
CA PHE A 36 -8.96 10.41 -9.44
C PHE A 36 -7.94 11.42 -8.94
N GLY A 37 -8.22 12.07 -7.82
CA GLY A 37 -7.36 13.08 -7.20
C GLY A 37 -6.10 12.48 -6.57
N PHE A 38 -6.14 11.21 -6.19
CA PHE A 38 -4.98 10.42 -5.76
C PHE A 38 -5.18 8.94 -6.07
N VAL A 39 -4.08 8.21 -6.18
CA VAL A 39 -4.10 6.76 -6.44
C VAL A 39 -3.11 6.06 -5.53
N GLU A 40 -3.57 5.03 -4.83
CA GLU A 40 -2.73 4.16 -4.00
C GLU A 40 -2.66 2.78 -4.63
N VAL A 41 -1.44 2.34 -4.96
CA VAL A 41 -1.16 1.00 -5.49
C VAL A 41 -0.77 0.01 -4.39
N GLY A 42 -0.86 -1.27 -4.66
CA GLY A 42 -0.50 -2.33 -3.71
C GLY A 42 -1.73 -3.09 -3.19
N THR A 43 -1.61 -3.82 -2.11
CA THR A 43 -0.44 -3.97 -1.23
C THR A 43 0.69 -4.69 -1.95
N VAL A 44 1.89 -4.14 -1.85
CA VAL A 44 3.11 -4.74 -2.39
C VAL A 44 3.89 -5.40 -1.24
N THR A 45 4.37 -6.61 -1.47
CA THR A 45 5.23 -7.36 -0.53
C THR A 45 6.67 -7.41 -1.06
N PRO A 46 7.69 -7.66 -0.21
CA PRO A 46 9.08 -7.76 -0.65
C PRO A 46 9.27 -8.70 -1.84
N VAL A 47 8.75 -9.90 -1.73
CA VAL A 47 8.77 -10.91 -2.80
C VAL A 47 7.36 -11.09 -3.36
N GLY A 48 7.25 -11.34 -4.66
CA GLY A 48 5.96 -11.67 -5.28
C GLY A 48 5.33 -12.91 -4.67
N GLN A 49 4.01 -12.88 -4.48
CA GLN A 49 3.27 -14.02 -3.94
C GLN A 49 1.92 -14.19 -4.63
N TYR A 50 1.47 -15.44 -4.68
CA TYR A 50 0.20 -15.78 -5.32
C TYR A 50 -1.02 -15.33 -4.50
N GLY A 51 -0.88 -15.24 -3.20
CA GLY A 51 -1.98 -15.04 -2.25
C GLY A 51 -2.70 -16.34 -1.91
N ASN A 52 -3.93 -16.22 -1.41
CA ASN A 52 -4.72 -17.38 -1.02
C ASN A 52 -5.23 -18.19 -2.22
N PRO A 53 -5.52 -19.50 -2.06
CA PRO A 53 -6.11 -20.32 -3.11
C PRO A 53 -7.45 -19.78 -3.63
N LYS A 54 -7.74 -20.02 -4.90
CA LYS A 54 -9.05 -19.72 -5.51
C LYS A 54 -10.07 -20.83 -5.14
N PRO A 55 -11.39 -20.50 -5.08
CA PRO A 55 -12.00 -19.19 -5.26
C PRO A 55 -11.70 -18.26 -4.07
N ARG A 56 -11.48 -16.97 -4.32
CA ARG A 56 -11.09 -15.99 -3.31
C ARG A 56 -11.76 -14.62 -3.42
N ILE A 57 -12.71 -14.52 -4.34
CA ILE A 57 -13.62 -13.37 -4.49
C ILE A 57 -15.02 -13.93 -4.68
N PHE A 58 -15.96 -13.43 -3.89
CA PHE A 58 -17.35 -13.86 -3.90
C PHE A 58 -18.25 -12.63 -4.02
N ARG A 59 -19.10 -12.61 -5.05
CA ARG A 59 -20.10 -11.56 -5.24
C ARG A 59 -21.40 -11.99 -4.58
N LEU A 60 -21.95 -11.11 -3.78
CA LEU A 60 -23.27 -11.25 -3.15
C LEU A 60 -24.20 -10.27 -3.87
N GLU A 61 -24.80 -10.72 -4.96
CA GLU A 61 -25.58 -9.86 -5.87
C GLU A 61 -26.80 -9.26 -5.19
N GLU A 62 -27.50 -10.03 -4.37
CA GLU A 62 -28.67 -9.58 -3.62
C GLU A 62 -28.34 -8.48 -2.60
N ASP A 63 -27.15 -8.52 -2.00
CA ASP A 63 -26.68 -7.56 -1.01
C ASP A 63 -25.84 -6.42 -1.65
N MET A 64 -25.64 -6.46 -2.96
CA MET A 64 -24.70 -5.57 -3.67
C MET A 64 -23.32 -5.51 -2.99
N ALA A 65 -22.83 -6.65 -2.48
CA ALA A 65 -21.64 -6.76 -1.68
C ALA A 65 -20.60 -7.69 -2.32
N LEU A 66 -19.36 -7.58 -1.83
CA LEU A 66 -18.24 -8.39 -2.28
C LEU A 66 -17.41 -8.84 -1.09
N ILE A 67 -17.25 -10.16 -0.97
CA ILE A 67 -16.36 -10.76 0.03
C ILE A 67 -15.07 -11.19 -0.68
N ASN A 68 -13.92 -10.94 -0.05
CA ASN A 68 -12.65 -11.45 -0.55
C ASN A 68 -11.77 -12.06 0.54
N ARG A 69 -10.89 -12.96 0.08
CA ARG A 69 -9.79 -13.53 0.87
C ARG A 69 -8.51 -13.58 0.03
N LEU A 70 -8.13 -12.44 -0.54
CA LEU A 70 -7.07 -12.35 -1.54
C LEU A 70 -5.68 -12.73 -1.02
N GLY A 71 -5.29 -12.28 0.18
CA GLY A 71 -4.01 -12.60 0.80
C GLY A 71 -2.80 -11.93 0.14
N PHE A 72 -2.90 -10.66 -0.24
CA PHE A 72 -1.83 -9.84 -0.81
C PHE A 72 -1.15 -10.45 -2.05
N ASN A 73 -1.95 -10.97 -2.98
CA ASN A 73 -1.41 -11.39 -4.27
C ASN A 73 -0.81 -10.20 -5.02
N ASN A 74 0.47 -10.28 -5.38
CA ASN A 74 1.18 -9.22 -6.08
C ASN A 74 2.48 -9.75 -6.71
N SER A 75 3.08 -8.93 -7.59
CA SER A 75 4.28 -9.28 -8.35
C SER A 75 5.61 -9.08 -7.58
N GLY A 76 5.57 -8.52 -6.37
CA GLY A 76 6.73 -8.20 -5.57
C GLY A 76 7.31 -6.80 -5.83
N SER A 77 8.09 -6.32 -4.86
CA SER A 77 8.57 -4.94 -4.82
C SER A 77 9.48 -4.58 -5.99
N GLU A 78 10.32 -5.47 -6.47
CA GLU A 78 11.24 -5.20 -7.57
C GLU A 78 10.50 -4.91 -8.89
N LYS A 79 9.51 -5.75 -9.25
CA LYS A 79 8.73 -5.55 -10.47
C LYS A 79 7.88 -4.28 -10.39
N VAL A 80 7.26 -4.02 -9.24
CA VAL A 80 6.47 -2.82 -9.02
C VAL A 80 7.35 -1.58 -9.11
N ARG A 81 8.50 -1.59 -8.45
CA ARG A 81 9.50 -0.50 -8.52
C ARG A 81 9.92 -0.21 -9.97
N SER A 82 10.26 -1.23 -10.73
CA SER A 82 10.67 -1.09 -12.13
C SER A 82 9.58 -0.43 -12.99
N ARG A 83 8.31 -0.80 -12.79
CA ARG A 83 7.17 -0.18 -13.49
C ARG A 83 7.01 1.31 -13.16
N ILE A 84 7.11 1.66 -11.88
CA ILE A 84 6.98 3.05 -11.44
C ILE A 84 8.11 3.91 -11.99
N ILE A 85 9.34 3.40 -12.01
CA ILE A 85 10.49 4.12 -12.59
C ILE A 85 10.33 4.32 -14.10
N SER A 86 9.84 3.30 -14.81
CA SER A 86 9.66 3.38 -16.27
C SER A 86 8.49 4.26 -16.69
N ASN A 87 7.53 4.53 -15.82
CA ASN A 87 6.34 5.33 -16.11
C ASN A 87 5.94 6.17 -14.89
N SER A 88 6.64 7.29 -14.67
CA SER A 88 6.43 8.14 -13.49
C SER A 88 4.96 8.51 -13.26
N PRO A 89 4.49 8.50 -12.00
CA PRO A 89 3.12 8.91 -11.65
C PRO A 89 2.82 10.35 -12.08
N LYS A 90 1.61 10.59 -12.58
CA LYS A 90 1.14 11.88 -13.07
C LYS A 90 0.28 12.67 -12.09
N GLY A 91 0.13 12.19 -10.85
CA GLY A 91 -0.66 12.81 -9.79
C GLY A 91 -0.19 12.35 -8.42
N LEU A 92 -0.98 12.67 -7.37
CA LEU A 92 -0.66 12.28 -6.00
C LEU A 92 -0.72 10.76 -5.86
N PHE A 93 0.43 10.16 -5.58
CA PHE A 93 0.65 8.71 -5.68
C PHE A 93 1.09 8.12 -4.36
N GLY A 94 0.35 7.15 -3.87
CA GLY A 94 0.65 6.38 -2.68
C GLY A 94 1.03 4.94 -3.00
N ILE A 95 1.87 4.34 -2.16
CA ILE A 95 2.21 2.92 -2.23
C ILE A 95 1.89 2.26 -0.90
N ASN A 96 1.05 1.23 -0.97
CA ASN A 96 0.66 0.41 0.18
C ASN A 96 1.61 -0.78 0.28
N ILE A 97 2.24 -0.94 1.43
CA ILE A 97 3.23 -1.99 1.70
C ILE A 97 2.76 -2.93 2.81
N GLY A 98 3.16 -4.17 2.70
CA GLY A 98 2.85 -5.20 3.67
C GLY A 98 3.85 -6.35 3.63
N PRO A 99 3.82 -7.25 4.64
CA PRO A 99 4.74 -8.37 4.71
C PRO A 99 4.29 -9.52 3.80
N ASN A 100 5.24 -10.37 3.42
CA ASN A 100 4.94 -11.64 2.79
C ASN A 100 4.19 -12.57 3.77
N LYS A 101 3.40 -13.48 3.22
CA LYS A 101 2.65 -14.45 4.02
C LYS A 101 3.59 -15.37 4.81
N ASP A 102 4.60 -15.90 4.12
CA ASP A 102 5.53 -16.90 4.67
C ASP A 102 6.84 -16.21 5.13
N THR A 103 6.75 -15.07 5.81
CA THR A 103 7.90 -14.36 6.34
C THR A 103 8.20 -14.79 7.77
N ASN A 104 9.50 -14.84 8.11
CA ASN A 104 9.97 -15.02 9.48
C ASN A 104 10.16 -13.70 10.23
N ASN A 105 10.13 -12.56 9.53
CA ASN A 105 10.34 -11.24 10.11
C ASN A 105 9.49 -10.19 9.41
N ARG A 106 8.28 -9.95 9.92
CA ARG A 106 7.34 -8.97 9.36
C ARG A 106 7.84 -7.54 9.46
N LEU A 107 8.53 -7.21 10.55
CA LEU A 107 9.11 -5.87 10.73
C LEU A 107 10.12 -5.57 9.61
N GLU A 108 11.01 -6.51 9.31
CA GLU A 108 11.97 -6.34 8.22
C GLU A 108 11.28 -6.25 6.85
N ASP A 109 10.20 -6.99 6.61
CA ASP A 109 9.44 -6.90 5.38
C ASP A 109 8.86 -5.49 5.15
N TYR A 110 8.35 -4.84 6.19
CA TYR A 110 7.92 -3.44 6.11
C TYR A 110 9.09 -2.49 5.84
N LEU A 111 10.24 -2.72 6.46
CA LEU A 111 11.45 -1.92 6.22
C LEU A 111 11.98 -2.09 4.79
N ILE A 112 11.94 -3.30 4.24
CA ILE A 112 12.26 -3.56 2.83
C ILE A 112 11.33 -2.77 1.91
N GLY A 113 10.03 -2.82 2.16
CA GLY A 113 9.05 -2.03 1.42
C GLY A 113 9.30 -0.53 1.52
N PHE A 114 9.55 -0.04 2.73
CA PHE A 114 9.88 1.37 2.97
C PHE A 114 11.14 1.80 2.19
N ARG A 115 12.25 1.08 2.32
CA ARG A 115 13.52 1.37 1.62
C ARG A 115 13.38 1.34 0.11
N THR A 116 12.52 0.45 -0.40
CA THR A 116 12.29 0.31 -1.84
C THR A 116 11.51 1.49 -2.43
N PHE A 117 10.58 2.08 -1.68
CA PHE A 117 9.58 2.97 -2.24
C PHE A 117 9.56 4.41 -1.69
N TYR A 118 10.33 4.73 -0.63
CA TYR A 118 10.27 6.03 0.05
C TYR A 118 10.48 7.23 -0.86
N ASN A 119 11.24 7.08 -1.94
CA ASN A 119 11.57 8.14 -2.91
C ASN A 119 10.77 8.06 -4.22
N LEU A 120 9.81 7.14 -4.31
CA LEU A 120 8.99 6.92 -5.51
C LEU A 120 7.51 7.27 -5.29
N ALA A 121 7.12 7.54 -4.05
CA ALA A 121 5.76 7.83 -3.66
C ALA A 121 5.65 9.18 -2.95
N ASP A 122 4.49 9.82 -3.07
CA ASP A 122 4.15 11.00 -2.27
C ASP A 122 3.83 10.66 -0.81
N TYR A 123 3.39 9.44 -0.56
CA TYR A 123 3.20 8.86 0.78
C TYR A 123 3.27 7.34 0.73
N LEU A 124 3.55 6.72 1.85
CA LEU A 124 3.50 5.26 2.01
C LEU A 124 2.42 4.88 3.00
N THR A 125 1.69 3.81 2.71
CA THR A 125 0.71 3.22 3.62
C THR A 125 1.22 1.89 4.15
N ILE A 126 1.36 1.81 5.48
CA ILE A 126 1.67 0.58 6.21
C ILE A 126 0.37 -0.14 6.49
N ASN A 127 0.16 -1.28 5.83
CA ASN A 127 -1.08 -2.02 5.92
C ASN A 127 -1.01 -3.10 7.00
N ILE A 128 -1.70 -2.86 8.11
CA ILE A 128 -1.87 -3.82 9.21
C ILE A 128 -3.31 -4.32 9.31
N SER A 129 -4.15 -4.06 8.30
CA SER A 129 -5.60 -4.29 8.37
C SER A 129 -6.06 -5.64 7.82
N SER A 130 -5.23 -6.36 7.06
CA SER A 130 -5.68 -7.56 6.36
C SER A 130 -6.08 -8.69 7.31
N PRO A 131 -7.33 -9.18 7.23
CA PRO A 131 -7.74 -10.39 7.94
C PRO A 131 -7.28 -11.66 7.22
N ASN A 132 -6.81 -11.53 5.98
CA ASN A 132 -6.47 -12.63 5.09
C ASN A 132 -4.97 -13.00 5.13
N THR A 133 -4.21 -12.35 6.01
CA THR A 133 -2.81 -12.63 6.30
C THR A 133 -2.71 -12.99 7.77
N GLU A 134 -2.24 -14.18 8.05
CA GLU A 134 -2.18 -14.73 9.41
C GLU A 134 -1.38 -13.82 10.34
N ASN A 135 -1.92 -13.58 11.54
CA ASN A 135 -1.32 -12.76 12.59
C ASN A 135 -0.95 -11.29 12.20
N LEU A 136 -1.37 -10.79 11.04
CA LEU A 136 -1.08 -9.39 10.67
C LEU A 136 -1.76 -8.39 11.61
N ARG A 137 -2.93 -8.75 12.12
CA ARG A 137 -3.69 -7.92 13.05
C ARG A 137 -3.06 -7.84 14.46
N SER A 138 -1.99 -8.61 14.76
CA SER A 138 -1.23 -8.42 15.99
C SER A 138 -0.66 -7.00 16.10
N PHE A 139 -0.36 -6.35 14.96
CA PHE A 139 0.05 -4.93 14.92
C PHE A 139 -1.04 -3.93 15.34
N HIS A 140 -2.25 -4.38 15.68
CA HIS A 140 -3.23 -3.56 16.41
C HIS A 140 -2.88 -3.47 17.90
N ASN A 141 -1.94 -4.29 18.40
CA ASN A 141 -1.35 -4.14 19.71
C ASN A 141 -0.43 -2.92 19.72
N GLU A 142 -0.53 -2.10 20.76
CA GLU A 142 0.21 -0.84 20.90
C GLU A 142 1.73 -1.05 20.87
N GLU A 143 2.24 -2.10 21.51
CA GLU A 143 3.67 -2.38 21.58
C GLU A 143 4.26 -2.73 20.20
N GLU A 144 3.62 -3.65 19.47
CA GLU A 144 4.08 -4.07 18.14
C GLU A 144 4.00 -2.92 17.12
N LEU A 145 2.92 -2.13 17.16
CA LEU A 145 2.79 -0.97 16.30
C LEU A 145 3.83 0.11 16.63
N SER A 146 4.05 0.37 17.90
CA SER A 146 5.06 1.35 18.37
C SER A 146 6.47 0.94 17.92
N GLU A 147 6.81 -0.35 18.02
CA GLU A 147 8.08 -0.89 17.53
C GLU A 147 8.24 -0.63 16.02
N LEU A 148 7.24 -1.03 15.23
CA LEU A 148 7.24 -0.83 13.77
C LEU A 148 7.43 0.64 13.39
N LEU A 149 6.65 1.54 14.00
CA LEU A 149 6.75 2.97 13.71
C LEU A 149 8.09 3.56 14.15
N SER A 150 8.65 3.11 15.27
CA SER A 150 9.98 3.52 15.73
C SER A 150 11.08 3.10 14.75
N LEU A 151 10.98 1.90 14.18
CA LEU A 151 11.90 1.42 13.16
C LEU A 151 11.79 2.24 11.86
N ILE A 152 10.57 2.53 11.41
CA ILE A 152 10.34 3.39 10.25
C ILE A 152 10.92 4.79 10.46
N GLU A 153 10.72 5.40 11.63
CA GLU A 153 11.29 6.72 11.93
C GLU A 153 12.84 6.70 11.97
N LYS A 154 13.46 5.61 12.42
CA LYS A 154 14.92 5.43 12.31
C LYS A 154 15.36 5.38 10.84
N GLU A 155 14.68 4.61 10.02
CA GLU A 155 14.96 4.52 8.58
C GLU A 155 14.78 5.87 7.88
N LYS A 156 13.73 6.63 8.20
CA LYS A 156 13.55 7.99 7.67
C LYS A 156 14.73 8.89 7.96
N LYS A 157 15.29 8.82 9.17
CA LYS A 157 16.49 9.60 9.57
C LYS A 157 17.73 9.16 8.78
N ILE A 158 17.96 7.85 8.64
CA ILE A 158 19.08 7.29 7.90
C ILE A 158 19.02 7.70 6.44
N LEU A 159 17.86 7.58 5.81
CA LEU A 159 17.62 7.89 4.40
C LEU A 159 17.38 9.39 4.13
N LYS A 160 17.37 10.21 5.20
CA LYS A 160 17.12 11.66 5.13
C LYS A 160 15.86 12.01 4.35
N THR A 161 14.78 11.29 4.63
CA THR A 161 13.49 11.49 3.97
C THR A 161 12.43 11.97 4.96
N SER A 162 11.50 12.77 4.45
CA SER A 162 10.29 13.22 5.17
C SER A 162 9.01 12.65 4.58
N VAL A 163 9.12 11.56 3.79
CA VAL A 163 7.94 10.94 3.17
C VAL A 163 6.86 10.66 4.23
N PRO A 164 5.62 11.12 4.00
CA PRO A 164 4.51 10.85 4.92
C PRO A 164 4.18 9.36 5.01
N ILE A 165 3.85 8.93 6.23
CA ILE A 165 3.42 7.55 6.51
C ILE A 165 1.97 7.57 6.97
N ALA A 166 1.14 6.75 6.34
CA ALA A 166 -0.20 6.39 6.78
C ALA A 166 -0.20 4.97 7.35
N VAL A 167 -1.00 4.72 8.38
CA VAL A 167 -1.24 3.36 8.90
C VAL A 167 -2.67 2.98 8.57
N LYS A 168 -2.85 1.92 7.81
CA LYS A 168 -4.16 1.39 7.47
C LYS A 168 -4.56 0.33 8.48
N ILE A 169 -5.57 0.66 9.26
CA ILE A 169 -6.21 -0.22 10.26
C ILE A 169 -7.52 -0.80 9.72
N SER A 170 -8.07 -1.80 10.41
CA SER A 170 -9.38 -2.43 10.09
C SER A 170 -10.46 -2.04 11.09
#